data_a9eaef10cf96da4b53ead8a7b641deb0
#
_entry.id   a9eaef10cf96da4b53ead8a7b641deb0
#
_cell.length_a   1.000
_cell.length_b   1.000
_cell.length_c   1.000
_cell.angle_alpha   90.00
_cell.angle_beta   90.00
_cell.angle_gamma   90.00
#
_symmetry.space_group_name_H-M   'P 1'
#
loop_
_entity.id
_entity.type
_entity.pdbx_description
1 polymer ?
#
loop_
_entity_poly.entity_id
_entity_poly.type
_entity_poly.pdbx_seq_one_letter_code
_entity_poly.pdbx_strand_id
1 'polypeptide(L)'
;MKEIENNLSSYLDAPWAKAPKVYQNIVHEDENVIVFKDGFPVTEGHLLFVPKKRERRADITMCFEYAYDWGVQGIRDYKWDAFNVGINNGESAGQTVMWPHVHLIPRRKGDTPNPRGGVRHVIPCKGDYTEKNDKKKKVPTLVDGTYYDL
;
A
#
# COMPACT_ATOMS: atom_id res chain seq x y z
N MET A 1 25.14 -8.26 15.87
CA MET A 1 24.22 -8.59 14.75
C MET A 1 23.44 -9.89 14.97
N LYS A 2 24.01 -10.93 15.54
CA LYS A 2 23.27 -12.19 15.81
C LYS A 2 22.15 -12.09 16.85
N GLU A 3 22.20 -11.15 17.80
CA GLU A 3 21.16 -10.97 18.82
C GLU A 3 19.92 -10.23 18.31
N ILE A 4 20.06 -9.41 17.26
CA ILE A 4 18.93 -8.69 16.66
C ILE A 4 18.06 -9.64 15.82
N GLU A 5 18.66 -10.63 15.16
CA GLU A 5 17.92 -11.60 14.35
C GLU A 5 17.04 -12.54 15.19
N ASN A 6 17.39 -12.78 16.45
CA ASN A 6 16.64 -13.68 17.33
C ASN A 6 15.35 -13.08 17.91
N ASN A 7 15.18 -11.75 17.81
CA ASN A 7 14.00 -11.02 18.32
C ASN A 7 13.04 -10.53 17.23
N LEU A 8 13.31 -10.86 15.96
CA LEU A 8 12.42 -10.49 14.87
C LEU A 8 11.13 -11.30 14.94
N SER A 9 9.99 -10.62 14.89
CA SER A 9 8.70 -11.26 14.84
C SER A 9 8.58 -12.15 13.59
N SER A 10 8.18 -13.39 13.79
CA SER A 10 7.95 -14.34 12.68
C SER A 10 6.70 -13.98 11.90
N TYR A 11 6.68 -14.28 10.59
CA TYR A 11 5.47 -14.19 9.78
C TYR A 11 4.28 -14.94 10.41
N LEU A 12 4.51 -16.01 11.16
CA LEU A 12 3.44 -16.76 11.86
C LEU A 12 2.68 -15.89 12.87
N ASP A 13 3.26 -14.79 13.32
CA ASP A 13 2.62 -13.81 14.20
C ASP A 13 1.83 -12.74 13.43
N ALA A 14 2.00 -12.66 12.12
CA ALA A 14 1.30 -11.68 11.29
C ALA A 14 -0.21 -11.97 11.23
N PRO A 15 -1.06 -10.94 11.19
CA PRO A 15 -2.50 -11.11 11.10
C PRO A 15 -2.94 -11.98 9.92
N TRP A 16 -2.27 -11.87 8.78
CA TRP A 16 -2.57 -12.67 7.58
C TRP A 16 -2.28 -14.16 7.77
N ALA A 17 -1.22 -14.51 8.51
CA ALA A 17 -0.89 -15.90 8.80
C ALA A 17 -1.92 -16.57 9.72
N LYS A 18 -2.57 -15.79 10.58
CA LYS A 18 -3.60 -16.25 11.50
C LYS A 18 -4.99 -16.32 10.88
N ALA A 19 -5.17 -15.70 9.71
CA ALA A 19 -6.42 -15.79 8.97
C ALA A 19 -6.64 -17.23 8.45
N PRO A 20 -7.88 -17.72 8.38
CA PRO A 20 -8.18 -18.98 7.71
C PRO A 20 -7.63 -18.99 6.28
N LYS A 21 -7.05 -20.10 5.84
CA LYS A 21 -6.40 -20.22 4.51
C LYS A 21 -7.30 -19.81 3.36
N VAL A 22 -8.61 -20.03 3.47
CA VAL A 22 -9.61 -19.64 2.47
C VAL A 22 -9.65 -18.12 2.24
N TYR A 23 -9.22 -17.30 3.21
CA TYR A 23 -9.20 -15.84 3.12
C TYR A 23 -7.81 -15.27 2.83
N GLN A 24 -6.77 -16.10 2.80
CA GLN A 24 -5.40 -15.62 2.63
C GLN A 24 -5.13 -15.14 1.19
N ASN A 25 -5.82 -15.68 0.19
CA ASN A 25 -5.69 -15.25 -1.21
C ASN A 25 -4.24 -15.01 -1.67
N ILE A 26 -3.35 -15.97 -1.35
CA ILE A 26 -1.92 -15.90 -1.66
C ILE A 26 -1.70 -16.06 -3.15
N VAL A 27 -0.94 -15.15 -3.77
CA VAL A 27 -0.56 -15.21 -5.18
C VAL A 27 0.91 -15.55 -5.39
N HIS A 28 1.74 -15.31 -4.39
CA HIS A 28 3.17 -15.67 -4.40
C HIS A 28 3.68 -15.81 -2.98
N GLU A 29 4.65 -16.69 -2.80
CA GLU A 29 5.38 -16.85 -1.55
C GLU A 29 6.79 -17.35 -1.85
N ASP A 30 7.78 -16.73 -1.21
CA ASP A 30 9.16 -17.20 -1.19
C ASP A 30 9.74 -17.14 0.23
N GLU A 31 11.06 -17.21 0.37
CA GLU A 31 11.74 -17.22 1.66
C GLU A 31 11.53 -15.92 2.46
N ASN A 32 11.36 -14.78 1.80
CA ASN A 32 11.38 -13.45 2.41
C ASN A 32 10.06 -12.71 2.34
N VAL A 33 9.27 -12.97 1.30
CA VAL A 33 8.06 -12.20 0.96
C VAL A 33 6.89 -13.12 0.71
N ILE A 34 5.72 -12.67 1.12
CA ILE A 34 4.45 -13.28 0.74
C ILE A 34 3.55 -12.21 0.13
N VAL A 35 2.85 -12.54 -0.95
CA VAL A 35 1.98 -11.62 -1.69
C VAL A 35 0.55 -12.09 -1.61
N PHE A 36 -0.33 -11.20 -1.16
CA PHE A 36 -1.77 -11.43 -1.05
C PHE A 36 -2.55 -10.56 -2.02
N LYS A 37 -3.71 -11.04 -2.48
CA LYS A 37 -4.74 -10.12 -2.97
C LYS A 37 -5.30 -9.34 -1.79
N ASP A 38 -5.44 -8.02 -1.94
CA ASP A 38 -6.11 -7.22 -0.92
C ASP A 38 -7.57 -7.68 -0.75
N GLY A 39 -8.01 -7.85 0.50
CA GLY A 39 -9.38 -8.27 0.81
C GLY A 39 -10.42 -7.18 0.53
N PHE A 40 -9.99 -5.92 0.43
CA PHE A 40 -10.81 -4.74 0.15
C PHE A 40 -10.16 -3.93 -0.98
N PRO A 41 -10.05 -4.48 -2.20
CA PRO A 41 -9.29 -3.87 -3.27
C PRO A 41 -9.89 -2.53 -3.68
N VAL A 42 -9.03 -1.49 -3.79
CA VAL A 42 -9.46 -0.17 -4.28
C VAL A 42 -9.59 -0.16 -5.82
N THR A 43 -8.83 -1.05 -6.48
CA THR A 43 -8.95 -1.35 -7.91
C THR A 43 -8.75 -2.85 -8.14
N GLU A 44 -9.20 -3.36 -9.26
CA GLU A 44 -8.91 -4.74 -9.64
C GLU A 44 -7.41 -4.99 -9.76
N GLY A 45 -6.93 -6.04 -9.10
CA GLY A 45 -5.51 -6.40 -9.06
C GLY A 45 -4.71 -5.75 -7.93
N HIS A 46 -5.36 -5.09 -6.97
CA HIS A 46 -4.71 -4.55 -5.77
C HIS A 46 -4.06 -5.68 -4.96
N LEU A 47 -2.75 -5.60 -4.76
CA LEU A 47 -1.93 -6.59 -4.06
C LEU A 47 -1.25 -5.98 -2.83
N LEU A 48 -1.00 -6.84 -1.85
CA LEU A 48 -0.20 -6.57 -0.66
C LEU A 48 1.06 -7.42 -0.68
N PHE A 49 2.21 -6.79 -0.57
CA PHE A 49 3.52 -7.42 -0.46
C PHE A 49 3.97 -7.34 0.99
N VAL A 50 4.14 -8.47 1.64
CA VAL A 50 4.32 -8.59 3.09
C VAL A 50 5.64 -9.25 3.40
N PRO A 51 6.53 -8.61 4.18
CA PRO A 51 7.78 -9.24 4.61
C PRO A 51 7.49 -10.35 5.60
N LYS A 52 8.18 -11.48 5.48
CA LYS A 52 8.03 -12.60 6.43
C LYS A 52 8.65 -12.30 7.80
N LYS A 53 9.62 -11.40 7.87
CA LYS A 53 10.21 -10.88 9.11
C LYS A 53 9.89 -9.40 9.24
N ARG A 54 9.08 -9.06 10.23
CA ARG A 54 8.50 -7.73 10.42
C ARG A 54 9.50 -6.60 10.43
N GLU A 55 10.59 -6.75 11.18
CA GLU A 55 11.57 -5.69 11.40
C GLU A 55 12.78 -5.78 10.45
N ARG A 56 12.80 -6.75 9.54
CA ARG A 56 13.91 -6.91 8.62
C ARG A 56 13.80 -5.97 7.43
N ARG A 57 14.57 -4.89 7.47
CA ARG A 57 14.58 -3.86 6.42
C ARG A 57 14.80 -4.43 5.01
N ALA A 58 15.67 -5.42 4.87
CA ALA A 58 15.94 -6.05 3.57
C ALA A 58 14.68 -6.70 2.97
N ASP A 59 13.86 -7.35 3.78
CA ASP A 59 12.61 -7.96 3.33
C ASP A 59 11.56 -6.90 2.96
N ILE A 60 11.51 -5.78 3.69
CA ILE A 60 10.64 -4.64 3.37
C ILE A 60 11.06 -4.01 2.03
N THR A 61 12.37 -3.81 1.82
CA THR A 61 12.89 -3.28 0.55
C THR A 61 12.55 -4.22 -0.61
N MET A 62 12.66 -5.52 -0.40
CA MET A 62 12.29 -6.53 -1.38
C MET A 62 10.80 -6.49 -1.74
N CYS A 63 9.93 -6.17 -0.78
CA CYS A 63 8.50 -5.95 -1.04
C CYS A 63 8.28 -4.79 -2.04
N PHE A 64 9.03 -3.70 -1.93
CA PHE A 64 8.97 -2.59 -2.90
C PHE A 64 9.47 -3.01 -4.28
N GLU A 65 10.58 -3.73 -4.37
CA GLU A 65 11.11 -4.24 -5.63
C GLU A 65 10.10 -5.16 -6.31
N TYR A 66 9.55 -6.11 -5.59
CA TYR A 66 8.52 -7.03 -6.11
C TYR A 66 7.27 -6.29 -6.57
N ALA A 67 6.79 -5.32 -5.79
CA ALA A 67 5.62 -4.53 -6.14
C ALA A 67 5.85 -3.73 -7.42
N TYR A 68 7.03 -3.13 -7.58
CA TYR A 68 7.41 -2.41 -8.78
C TYR A 68 7.48 -3.34 -10.00
N ASP A 69 8.18 -4.45 -9.90
CA ASP A 69 8.34 -5.41 -11.00
C ASP A 69 6.97 -6.00 -11.42
N TRP A 70 6.13 -6.31 -10.47
CA TRP A 70 4.77 -6.80 -10.72
C TRP A 70 3.92 -5.74 -11.43
N GLY A 71 4.04 -4.49 -11.00
CA GLY A 71 3.38 -3.35 -11.63
C GLY A 71 3.81 -3.18 -13.09
N VAL A 72 5.11 -3.22 -13.36
CA VAL A 72 5.67 -3.14 -14.73
C VAL A 72 5.21 -4.33 -15.58
N GLN A 73 5.23 -5.53 -15.01
CA GLN A 73 4.79 -6.71 -15.74
C GLN A 73 3.30 -6.63 -16.12
N GLY A 74 2.47 -6.11 -15.23
CA GLY A 74 1.05 -5.92 -15.53
C GLY A 74 0.79 -4.92 -16.65
N ILE A 75 1.62 -3.87 -16.79
CA ILE A 75 1.55 -2.96 -17.94
C ILE A 75 1.95 -3.70 -19.24
N ARG A 76 3.03 -4.47 -19.22
CA ARG A 76 3.48 -5.27 -20.36
C ARG A 76 2.45 -6.28 -20.83
N ASP A 77 1.71 -6.85 -19.87
CA ASP A 77 0.65 -7.84 -20.12
C ASP A 77 -0.71 -7.20 -20.43
N TYR A 78 -0.78 -5.88 -20.57
CA TYR A 78 -2.01 -5.12 -20.85
C TYR A 78 -3.12 -5.32 -19.80
N LYS A 79 -2.75 -5.58 -18.54
CA LYS A 79 -3.70 -5.76 -17.44
C LYS A 79 -4.14 -4.43 -16.83
N TRP A 80 -3.25 -3.43 -16.86
CA TRP A 80 -3.49 -2.04 -16.42
C TRP A 80 -2.58 -1.07 -17.17
N ASP A 81 -2.89 0.21 -17.07
CA ASP A 81 -2.17 1.26 -17.80
C ASP A 81 -0.98 1.82 -17.01
N ALA A 82 -1.12 1.86 -15.68
CA ALA A 82 -0.16 2.44 -14.74
C ALA A 82 -0.34 1.79 -13.36
N PHE A 83 0.46 2.20 -12.38
CA PHE A 83 0.31 1.75 -11.00
C PHE A 83 0.88 2.74 -9.99
N ASN A 84 0.41 2.65 -8.76
CA ASN A 84 1.05 3.26 -7.59
C ASN A 84 1.56 2.17 -6.67
N VAL A 85 2.69 2.43 -6.01
CA VAL A 85 3.26 1.60 -4.95
C VAL A 85 3.46 2.46 -3.72
N GLY A 86 3.11 1.94 -2.55
CA GLY A 86 3.29 2.68 -1.31
C GLY A 86 3.11 1.83 -0.07
N ILE A 87 3.57 2.37 1.05
CA ILE A 87 3.43 1.80 2.38
C ILE A 87 2.85 2.85 3.34
N ASN A 88 1.97 2.43 4.23
CA ASN A 88 1.55 3.22 5.37
C ASN A 88 2.39 2.80 6.58
N ASN A 89 3.21 3.69 7.10
CA ASN A 89 4.02 3.41 8.29
C ASN A 89 3.60 4.30 9.44
N GLY A 90 2.91 3.72 10.41
CA GLY A 90 2.35 4.39 11.57
C GLY A 90 0.89 4.83 11.40
N GLU A 91 0.20 5.01 12.52
CA GLU A 91 -1.23 5.35 12.57
C GLU A 91 -1.54 6.67 11.86
N SER A 92 -0.70 7.69 12.04
CA SER A 92 -0.88 9.00 11.39
C SER A 92 -0.73 8.94 9.86
N ALA A 93 -0.12 7.88 9.33
CA ALA A 93 -0.04 7.61 7.89
C ALA A 93 -1.16 6.67 7.39
N GLY A 94 -2.11 6.32 8.27
CA GLY A 94 -3.25 5.48 7.94
C GLY A 94 -2.98 3.96 8.06
N GLN A 95 -1.90 3.55 8.73
CA GLN A 95 -1.65 2.14 8.99
C GLN A 95 -2.67 1.60 10.00
N THR A 96 -3.41 0.57 9.63
CA THR A 96 -4.42 -0.09 10.48
C THR A 96 -3.99 -1.49 10.90
N VAL A 97 -3.21 -2.18 10.10
CA VAL A 97 -2.58 -3.47 10.43
C VAL A 97 -1.12 -3.23 10.71
N MET A 98 -0.67 -3.49 11.95
CA MET A 98 0.66 -3.10 12.46
C MET A 98 1.79 -4.05 12.02
N TRP A 99 1.61 -4.77 10.95
CA TRP A 99 2.66 -5.50 10.24
C TRP A 99 2.96 -4.77 8.93
N PRO A 100 4.23 -4.48 8.57
CA PRO A 100 4.57 -3.78 7.33
C PRO A 100 3.98 -4.46 6.11
N HIS A 101 3.41 -3.70 5.22
CA HIS A 101 2.92 -4.21 3.93
C HIS A 101 2.96 -3.11 2.89
N VAL A 102 3.42 -3.47 1.70
CA VAL A 102 3.52 -2.57 0.55
C VAL A 102 2.34 -2.83 -0.37
N HIS A 103 1.63 -1.77 -0.71
CA HIS A 103 0.52 -1.83 -1.66
C HIS A 103 1.02 -1.68 -3.08
N LEU A 104 0.53 -2.53 -3.99
CA LEU A 104 0.52 -2.28 -5.43
C LEU A 104 -0.92 -1.99 -5.84
N ILE A 105 -1.16 -0.79 -6.32
CA ILE A 105 -2.48 -0.34 -6.76
C ILE A 105 -2.44 -0.14 -8.27
N PRO A 106 -3.01 -1.07 -9.06
CA PRO A 106 -3.14 -0.90 -10.50
C PRO A 106 -4.01 0.31 -10.83
N ARG A 107 -3.60 1.06 -11.86
CA ARG A 107 -4.30 2.23 -12.32
C ARG A 107 -4.74 2.06 -13.77
N ARG A 108 -5.91 2.58 -14.07
CA ARG A 108 -6.49 2.55 -15.41
C ARG A 108 -6.94 3.94 -15.82
N LYS A 109 -6.84 4.24 -17.10
CA LYS A 109 -7.28 5.53 -17.62
C LYS A 109 -8.75 5.77 -17.26
N GLY A 110 -9.01 6.90 -16.61
CA GLY A 110 -10.35 7.30 -16.18
C GLY A 110 -10.82 6.70 -14.85
N ASP A 111 -9.96 5.99 -14.12
CA ASP A 111 -10.31 5.45 -12.78
C ASP A 111 -10.49 6.56 -11.73
N THR A 112 -9.91 7.73 -11.95
CA THR A 112 -10.17 8.96 -11.19
C THR A 112 -10.31 10.15 -12.16
N PRO A 113 -11.06 11.20 -11.78
CA PRO A 113 -11.24 12.39 -12.62
C PRO A 113 -9.92 13.13 -12.91
N ASN A 114 -9.05 13.26 -11.91
CA ASN A 114 -7.74 13.90 -12.03
C ASN A 114 -6.70 13.13 -11.21
N PRO A 115 -5.87 12.29 -11.87
CA PRO A 115 -4.84 11.52 -11.18
C PRO A 115 -3.56 12.30 -10.87
N ARG A 116 -3.45 13.55 -11.34
CA ARG A 116 -2.23 14.36 -11.18
C ARG A 116 -1.85 14.48 -9.70
N GLY A 117 -0.58 14.27 -9.41
CA GLY A 117 -0.04 14.27 -8.05
C GLY A 117 0.05 12.89 -7.41
N GLY A 118 -0.75 11.91 -7.85
CA GLY A 118 -0.65 10.51 -7.43
C GLY A 118 -0.60 10.35 -5.91
N VAL A 119 0.51 9.83 -5.39
CA VAL A 119 0.72 9.56 -3.94
C VAL A 119 0.59 10.81 -3.05
N ARG A 120 0.69 12.02 -3.62
CA ARG A 120 0.51 13.26 -2.85
C ARG A 120 -0.92 13.43 -2.31
N HIS A 121 -1.89 12.72 -2.88
CA HIS A 121 -3.29 12.74 -2.44
C HIS A 121 -3.52 12.07 -1.08
N VAL A 122 -2.48 11.51 -0.45
CA VAL A 122 -2.54 11.10 0.97
C VAL A 122 -2.85 12.29 1.89
N ILE A 123 -2.54 13.51 1.46
CA ILE A 123 -3.03 14.75 2.09
C ILE A 123 -4.17 15.27 1.21
N PRO A 124 -5.42 15.21 1.66
CA PRO A 124 -6.58 15.64 0.88
C PRO A 124 -6.44 17.08 0.36
N CYS A 125 -6.89 17.31 -0.85
CA CYS A 125 -6.89 18.63 -1.52
C CYS A 125 -5.51 19.26 -1.78
N LYS A 126 -4.39 18.52 -1.57
CA LYS A 126 -3.03 19.01 -1.78
C LYS A 126 -2.23 18.19 -2.80
N GLY A 127 -2.85 17.24 -3.44
CA GLY A 127 -2.18 16.35 -4.41
C GLY A 127 -1.76 17.07 -5.68
N ASP A 128 -2.66 17.78 -6.32
CA ASP A 128 -2.38 18.49 -7.55
C ASP A 128 -1.63 19.81 -7.27
N TYR A 129 -0.35 19.83 -7.60
CA TYR A 129 0.54 20.97 -7.40
C TYR A 129 0.47 22.03 -8.53
N THR A 130 -0.26 21.75 -9.62
CA THR A 130 -0.42 22.66 -10.75
C THR A 130 -1.69 23.49 -10.66
N GLU A 131 -2.63 23.12 -9.84
CA GLU A 131 -3.75 23.98 -9.50
C GLU A 131 -3.17 25.22 -8.81
N LYS A 132 -3.16 26.34 -9.54
CA LYS A 132 -2.78 27.65 -8.97
C LYS A 132 -3.60 27.81 -7.71
N ASN A 133 -2.91 28.14 -6.62
CA ASN A 133 -3.46 28.42 -5.31
C ASN A 133 -4.75 29.26 -5.42
N ASP A 134 -5.87 28.62 -5.62
CA ASP A 134 -7.12 29.18 -5.20
C ASP A 134 -7.04 29.18 -3.67
N LYS A 135 -6.79 30.36 -3.11
CA LYS A 135 -6.63 30.64 -1.68
C LYS A 135 -7.79 30.18 -0.80
N LYS A 136 -8.67 29.31 -1.33
CA LYS A 136 -9.93 28.86 -0.72
C LYS A 136 -10.25 27.38 -0.83
N LYS A 137 -9.37 26.50 -1.31
CA LYS A 137 -9.61 25.07 -1.10
C LYS A 137 -9.31 24.76 0.37
N LYS A 138 -10.34 24.89 1.17
CA LYS A 138 -10.32 24.49 2.58
C LYS A 138 -9.94 23.02 2.65
N VAL A 139 -8.88 22.72 3.39
CA VAL A 139 -8.59 21.35 3.79
C VAL A 139 -9.76 20.89 4.64
N PRO A 140 -10.42 19.77 4.33
CA PRO A 140 -11.47 19.26 5.19
C PRO A 140 -10.97 19.17 6.62
N THR A 141 -11.70 19.75 7.55
CA THR A 141 -11.33 19.68 8.96
C THR A 141 -11.91 18.42 9.56
N LEU A 142 -11.08 17.62 10.18
CA LEU A 142 -11.53 16.44 10.91
C LEU A 142 -12.10 16.92 12.26
N VAL A 143 -13.39 16.76 12.45
CA VAL A 143 -14.06 16.98 13.73
C VAL A 143 -14.75 15.67 14.10
N ASP A 144 -14.55 15.17 15.31
CA ASP A 144 -15.16 13.94 15.84
C ASP A 144 -15.10 12.70 14.91
N GLY A 145 -14.07 12.61 14.08
CA GLY A 145 -13.91 11.52 13.12
C GLY A 145 -14.60 11.73 11.78
N THR A 146 -15.25 12.87 11.56
CA THR A 146 -15.95 13.22 10.31
C THR A 146 -15.25 14.36 9.58
N TYR A 147 -15.11 14.27 8.26
CA TYR A 147 -14.60 15.36 7.43
C TYR A 147 -15.73 16.33 7.08
N TYR A 148 -15.51 17.61 7.34
CA TYR A 148 -16.41 18.69 6.94
C TYR A 148 -15.70 19.63 5.96
N ASP A 149 -16.38 19.99 4.88
CA ASP A 149 -16.01 21.12 4.03
C ASP A 149 -16.48 22.41 4.70
N LEU A 150 -15.56 23.07 5.38
CA LEU A 150 -15.85 24.36 6.03
C LEU A 150 -15.49 25.53 5.13
#